data_548876b9607392c31ffb4729319aa167
#
_entry.id   548876b9607392c31ffb4729319aa167
#
_cell.length_a   1.000
_cell.length_b   1.000
_cell.length_c   1.000
_cell.angle_alpha   90.00
_cell.angle_beta   90.00
_cell.angle_gamma   90.00
#
_symmetry.space_group_name_H-M   'P 1'
#
loop_
_entity.id
_entity.type
_entity.pdbx_description
1 polymer ?
#
loop_
_entity_poly.entity_id
_entity_poly.type
_entity_poly.pdbx_seq_one_letter_code
_entity_poly.pdbx_strand_id
1 'polypeptide(L)'
;MTLTLRLDPEELMQVFDLYLAACDDIVSEHGGRVMQYMGDGVLAYFGYKQAQASDAANAVRAAIAIRDALGRLLLPAGISLRSRIGVATGLVVVNERAGRGDGRGNGIVGETPHMAARLQTVAKPDMVVVADATRCLAEGPFTYRALGTFRLSGFPTPVTAFEAV
;
A
#
# COMPACT_ATOMS: atom_id res chain seq x y z
N MET A 1 -8.53 -5.95 -7.41
CA MET A 1 -9.48 -5.05 -8.13
C MET A 1 -10.36 -5.89 -9.05
N THR A 2 -11.68 -5.71 -9.09
CA THR A 2 -12.55 -6.52 -9.96
C THR A 2 -13.14 -5.61 -11.04
N LEU A 3 -12.36 -5.31 -12.08
CA LEU A 3 -12.74 -4.40 -13.17
C LEU A 3 -13.04 -5.10 -14.50
N THR A 4 -12.86 -6.41 -14.57
CA THR A 4 -12.69 -7.16 -15.83
C THR A 4 -13.94 -7.41 -16.66
N LEU A 5 -15.14 -6.98 -16.29
CA LEU A 5 -16.35 -7.42 -16.96
C LEU A 5 -17.14 -6.34 -17.73
N ARG A 6 -16.67 -5.09 -17.79
CA ARG A 6 -17.45 -3.98 -18.38
C ARG A 6 -16.66 -2.97 -19.24
N LEU A 7 -15.33 -3.11 -19.32
CA LEU A 7 -14.48 -2.18 -20.06
C LEU A 7 -13.87 -2.87 -21.27
N ASP A 8 -13.73 -2.13 -22.35
CA ASP A 8 -12.87 -2.56 -23.42
C ASP A 8 -11.37 -2.46 -23.02
N PRO A 9 -10.45 -3.08 -23.76
CA PRO A 9 -9.03 -3.08 -23.42
C PRO A 9 -8.40 -1.68 -23.34
N GLU A 10 -8.85 -0.72 -24.16
CA GLU A 10 -8.31 0.64 -24.17
C GLU A 10 -8.79 1.42 -22.96
N GLU A 11 -10.06 1.32 -22.61
CA GLU A 11 -10.61 1.90 -21.39
C GLU A 11 -9.96 1.33 -20.14
N LEU A 12 -9.70 0.02 -20.12
CA LEU A 12 -9.01 -0.64 -19.01
C LEU A 12 -7.59 -0.09 -18.84
N MET A 13 -6.85 0.10 -19.93
CA MET A 13 -5.50 0.70 -19.90
C MET A 13 -5.53 2.12 -19.36
N GLN A 14 -6.48 2.95 -19.80
CA GLN A 14 -6.64 4.31 -19.29
C GLN A 14 -6.91 4.33 -17.77
N VAL A 15 -7.76 3.44 -17.29
CA VAL A 15 -8.05 3.30 -15.84
C VAL A 15 -6.78 2.91 -15.08
N PHE A 16 -5.99 1.98 -15.62
CA PHE A 16 -4.72 1.58 -15.01
C PHE A 16 -3.73 2.72 -14.94
N ASP A 17 -3.54 3.45 -16.03
CA ASP A 17 -2.61 4.58 -16.10
C ASP A 17 -2.97 5.67 -15.09
N LEU A 18 -4.25 6.03 -14.99
CA LEU A 18 -4.73 6.99 -14.01
C LEU A 18 -4.55 6.51 -12.57
N TYR A 19 -4.81 5.24 -12.30
CA TYR A 19 -4.62 4.62 -11.00
C TYR A 19 -3.15 4.63 -10.58
N LEU A 20 -2.24 4.19 -11.47
CA LEU A 20 -0.81 4.12 -11.19
C LEU A 20 -0.21 5.51 -11.00
N ALA A 21 -0.58 6.47 -11.85
CA ALA A 21 -0.15 7.85 -11.72
C ALA A 21 -0.59 8.47 -10.38
N ALA A 22 -1.86 8.29 -10.00
CA ALA A 22 -2.36 8.79 -8.72
C ALA A 22 -1.62 8.17 -7.51
N CYS A 23 -1.30 6.87 -7.57
CA CYS A 23 -0.53 6.21 -6.52
C CYS A 23 0.91 6.75 -6.43
N ASP A 24 1.58 6.91 -7.57
CA ASP A 24 2.98 7.37 -7.62
C ASP A 24 3.10 8.82 -7.13
N ASP A 25 2.22 9.69 -7.58
CA ASP A 25 2.17 11.10 -7.17
C ASP A 25 1.96 11.22 -5.66
N ILE A 26 0.93 10.57 -5.11
CA ILE A 26 0.61 10.65 -3.69
C ILE A 26 1.72 10.04 -2.82
N VAL A 27 2.27 8.89 -3.21
CA VAL A 27 3.39 8.27 -2.49
C VAL A 27 4.59 9.20 -2.46
N SER A 28 4.93 9.82 -3.59
CA SER A 28 6.06 10.74 -3.72
C SER A 28 5.85 12.02 -2.90
N GLU A 29 4.65 12.61 -2.93
CA GLU A 29 4.29 13.80 -2.13
C GLU A 29 4.45 13.57 -0.63
N HIS A 30 4.24 12.32 -0.16
CA HIS A 30 4.41 11.95 1.24
C HIS A 30 5.81 11.40 1.56
N GLY A 31 6.78 11.57 0.66
CA GLY A 31 8.17 11.16 0.89
C GLY A 31 8.43 9.66 0.74
N GLY A 32 7.49 8.93 0.16
CA GLY A 32 7.64 7.52 -0.19
C GLY A 32 8.17 7.31 -1.60
N ARG A 33 8.31 6.06 -1.97
CA ARG A 33 8.69 5.63 -3.30
C ARG A 33 7.95 4.36 -3.70
N VAL A 34 7.33 4.36 -4.87
CA VAL A 34 6.80 3.15 -5.48
C VAL A 34 7.97 2.29 -5.97
N MET A 35 8.01 1.06 -5.53
CA MET A 35 9.11 0.13 -5.79
C MET A 35 8.73 -0.99 -6.74
N GLN A 36 7.47 -1.38 -6.74
CA GLN A 36 7.01 -2.48 -7.57
C GLN A 36 5.53 -2.35 -7.90
N TYR A 37 5.22 -2.67 -9.15
CA TYR A 37 3.86 -2.90 -9.62
C TYR A 37 3.63 -4.41 -9.73
N MET A 38 2.55 -4.90 -9.14
CA MET A 38 2.23 -6.33 -9.09
C MET A 38 0.80 -6.55 -9.60
N GLY A 39 0.65 -6.70 -10.91
CA GLY A 39 -0.68 -6.75 -11.51
C GLY A 39 -1.43 -5.44 -11.24
N ASP A 40 -2.54 -5.53 -10.50
CA ASP A 40 -3.32 -4.38 -10.05
C ASP A 40 -2.88 -3.81 -8.67
N GLY A 41 -1.76 -4.26 -8.15
CA GLY A 41 -1.21 -3.83 -6.87
C GLY A 41 0.02 -2.94 -7.00
N VAL A 42 0.19 -2.04 -6.03
CA VAL A 42 1.34 -1.14 -5.89
C VAL A 42 2.01 -1.41 -4.56
N LEU A 43 3.32 -1.60 -4.58
CA LEU A 43 4.15 -1.71 -3.38
C LEU A 43 5.02 -0.46 -3.26
N ALA A 44 4.85 0.27 -2.17
CA ALA A 44 5.59 1.49 -1.88
C ALA A 44 6.35 1.38 -0.55
N TYR A 45 7.45 2.10 -0.46
CA TYR A 45 8.29 2.16 0.73
C TYR A 45 8.47 3.60 1.19
N PHE A 46 8.50 3.76 2.51
CA PHE A 46 8.84 4.98 3.20
C PHE A 46 10.10 4.71 4.03
N GLY A 47 11.03 5.67 4.09
CA GLY A 47 12.33 5.47 4.76
C GLY A 47 13.32 4.59 3.99
N TYR A 48 13.16 4.43 2.68
CA TYR A 48 13.95 3.51 1.84
C TYR A 48 15.46 3.75 1.88
N LYS A 49 15.92 5.00 1.85
CA LYS A 49 17.36 5.34 1.89
C LYS A 49 17.82 5.72 3.28
N GLN A 50 16.99 6.38 4.02
CA GLN A 50 17.26 6.87 5.36
C GLN A 50 15.95 6.90 6.14
N ALA A 51 15.86 6.03 7.14
CA ALA A 51 14.68 5.97 7.99
C ALA A 51 14.53 7.25 8.84
N GLN A 52 13.32 7.76 8.88
CA GLN A 52 12.92 8.94 9.65
C GLN A 52 11.79 8.59 10.61
N ALA A 53 11.69 9.31 11.72
CA ALA A 53 10.60 9.11 12.68
C ALA A 53 9.21 9.33 12.06
N SER A 54 9.11 10.17 11.03
CA SER A 54 7.86 10.47 10.33
C SER A 54 7.42 9.43 9.29
N ASP A 55 8.26 8.45 8.94
CA ASP A 55 7.96 7.54 7.83
C ASP A 55 6.69 6.72 8.03
N ALA A 56 6.47 6.21 9.24
CA ALA A 56 5.25 5.48 9.56
C ALA A 56 4.01 6.36 9.42
N ALA A 57 4.07 7.60 9.90
CA ALA A 57 2.98 8.56 9.78
C ALA A 57 2.75 8.96 8.30
N ASN A 58 3.82 9.17 7.54
CA ASN A 58 3.74 9.50 6.12
C ASN A 58 3.14 8.36 5.31
N ALA A 59 3.49 7.11 5.62
CA ALA A 59 2.89 5.94 5.00
C ALA A 59 1.38 5.84 5.25
N VAL A 60 0.94 6.12 6.48
CA VAL A 60 -0.50 6.12 6.82
C VAL A 60 -1.22 7.27 6.12
N ARG A 61 -0.63 8.49 6.08
CA ARG A 61 -1.21 9.64 5.34
C ARG A 61 -1.36 9.33 3.85
N ALA A 62 -0.30 8.81 3.23
CA ALA A 62 -0.34 8.40 1.82
C ALA A 62 -1.42 7.35 1.56
N ALA A 63 -1.54 6.34 2.42
CA ALA A 63 -2.55 5.30 2.30
C ALA A 63 -3.98 5.86 2.36
N ILE A 64 -4.26 6.76 3.30
CA ILE A 64 -5.55 7.43 3.41
C ILE A 64 -5.80 8.32 2.18
N ALA A 65 -4.80 9.09 1.75
CA ALA A 65 -4.91 9.96 0.58
C ALA A 65 -5.16 9.16 -0.71
N ILE A 66 -4.50 8.02 -0.90
CA ILE A 66 -4.74 7.12 -2.04
C ILE A 66 -6.18 6.60 -2.00
N ARG A 67 -6.64 6.08 -0.86
CA ARG A 67 -8.03 5.61 -0.70
C ARG A 67 -9.02 6.69 -1.13
N ASP A 68 -8.84 7.90 -0.64
CA ASP A 68 -9.74 9.02 -0.87
C ASP A 68 -9.66 9.53 -2.32
N ALA A 69 -8.47 9.58 -2.91
CA ALA A 69 -8.26 9.98 -4.30
C ALA A 69 -8.91 8.98 -5.27
N LEU A 70 -8.69 7.69 -5.06
CA LEU A 70 -9.27 6.64 -5.92
C LEU A 70 -10.79 6.61 -5.85
N GLY A 71 -11.37 6.87 -4.67
CA GLY A 71 -12.82 6.97 -4.51
C GLY A 71 -13.46 8.16 -5.24
N ARG A 72 -12.67 9.19 -5.56
CA ARG A 72 -13.11 10.42 -6.29
C ARG A 72 -12.71 10.42 -7.76
N LEU A 73 -11.92 9.44 -8.20
CA LEU A 73 -11.42 9.41 -9.57
C LEU A 73 -12.58 9.26 -10.54
N LEU A 74 -12.69 10.22 -11.47
CA LEU A 74 -13.67 10.17 -12.53
C LEU A 74 -13.17 9.25 -13.63
N LEU A 75 -13.74 8.07 -13.70
CA LEU A 75 -13.34 7.04 -14.64
C LEU A 75 -14.37 6.88 -15.76
N PRO A 76 -13.95 6.35 -16.92
CA PRO A 76 -14.85 5.97 -17.99
C PRO A 76 -16.01 5.08 -17.50
N ALA A 77 -17.14 5.15 -18.17
CA ALA A 77 -18.34 4.34 -17.89
C ALA A 77 -18.90 4.45 -16.44
N GLY A 78 -18.55 5.52 -15.68
CA GLY A 78 -19.03 5.73 -14.30
C GLY A 78 -18.52 4.67 -13.31
N ILE A 79 -17.38 4.07 -13.58
CA ILE A 79 -16.73 3.09 -12.71
C ILE A 79 -16.14 3.80 -11.50
N SER A 80 -16.22 3.17 -10.34
CA SER A 80 -15.51 3.60 -9.13
C SER A 80 -14.45 2.58 -8.75
N LEU A 81 -13.23 3.04 -8.48
CA LEU A 81 -12.17 2.21 -7.94
C LEU A 81 -12.36 2.06 -6.43
N ARG A 82 -12.17 0.84 -5.96
CA ARG A 82 -12.16 0.53 -4.53
C ARG A 82 -10.81 -0.08 -4.18
N SER A 83 -10.13 0.54 -3.23
CA SER A 83 -8.80 0.11 -2.81
C SER A 83 -8.83 -0.73 -1.53
N ARG A 84 -7.80 -1.58 -1.38
CA ARG A 84 -7.49 -2.25 -0.13
C ARG A 84 -6.03 -2.00 0.15
N ILE A 85 -5.72 -1.39 1.28
CA ILE A 85 -4.36 -0.96 1.58
C ILE A 85 -3.92 -1.58 2.90
N GLY A 86 -2.73 -2.20 2.88
CA GLY A 86 -2.05 -2.71 4.07
C GLY A 86 -0.79 -1.91 4.34
N VAL A 87 -0.58 -1.46 5.57
CA VAL A 87 0.62 -0.72 5.99
C VAL A 87 1.29 -1.46 7.13
N ALA A 88 2.57 -1.78 6.96
CA ALA A 88 3.39 -2.43 7.96
C ALA A 88 4.72 -1.70 8.12
N THR A 89 5.21 -1.61 9.35
CA THR A 89 6.50 -1.01 9.69
C THR A 89 7.40 -2.05 10.34
N GLY A 90 8.64 -2.12 9.89
CA GLY A 90 9.63 -3.06 10.41
C GLY A 90 10.92 -3.03 9.60
N LEU A 91 11.84 -3.92 9.96
CA LEU A 91 13.12 -4.04 9.28
C LEU A 91 12.95 -4.65 7.89
N VAL A 92 13.66 -4.05 6.93
CA VAL A 92 13.81 -4.57 5.57
C VAL A 92 15.28 -4.55 5.18
N VAL A 93 15.71 -5.53 4.40
CA VAL A 93 17.05 -5.57 3.81
C VAL A 93 16.93 -5.13 2.35
N VAL A 94 17.66 -4.08 2.01
CA VAL A 94 17.69 -3.53 0.67
C VAL A 94 18.94 -4.06 -0.05
N ASN A 95 18.75 -4.82 -1.13
CA ASN A 95 19.84 -5.27 -1.98
C ASN A 95 19.91 -4.38 -3.24
N GLU A 96 20.77 -3.36 -3.19
CA GLU A 96 20.98 -2.41 -4.30
C GLU A 96 21.57 -3.05 -5.58
N ARG A 97 22.15 -4.24 -5.47
CA ARG A 97 22.76 -4.94 -6.61
C ARG A 97 21.76 -5.67 -7.50
N ALA A 98 20.55 -5.94 -7.02
CA ALA A 98 19.52 -6.64 -7.79
C ALA A 98 18.88 -5.76 -8.89
N GLY A 99 19.11 -4.46 -8.91
CA GLY A 99 18.52 -3.49 -9.86
C GLY A 99 19.34 -3.22 -11.12
N ARG A 100 20.50 -3.88 -11.31
CA ARG A 100 21.39 -3.61 -12.44
C ARG A 100 21.43 -4.75 -13.47
N GLY A 101 20.32 -5.13 -14.04
CA GLY A 101 20.46 -6.04 -15.18
C GLY A 101 19.22 -6.75 -15.69
N ASP A 102 18.28 -7.21 -14.87
CA ASP A 102 17.31 -8.20 -15.33
C ASP A 102 15.82 -7.85 -15.13
N GLY A 103 15.46 -6.57 -15.00
CA GLY A 103 14.03 -6.20 -14.82
C GLY A 103 13.37 -6.79 -13.55
N ARG A 104 14.14 -7.52 -12.72
CA ARG A 104 13.71 -7.99 -11.40
C ARG A 104 13.95 -6.86 -10.43
N GLY A 105 12.87 -6.29 -9.92
CA GLY A 105 12.84 -5.12 -9.05
C GLY A 105 13.89 -5.14 -7.95
N ASN A 106 14.24 -3.97 -7.45
CA ASN A 106 15.17 -3.80 -6.32
C ASN A 106 14.85 -4.83 -5.24
N GLY A 107 15.80 -5.73 -5.00
CA GLY A 107 15.63 -6.86 -4.10
C GLY A 107 15.48 -6.39 -2.66
N ILE A 108 14.27 -6.09 -2.25
CA ILE A 108 13.94 -5.84 -0.85
C ILE A 108 13.47 -7.15 -0.25
N VAL A 109 14.18 -7.59 0.77
CA VAL A 109 13.92 -8.85 1.46
C VAL A 109 13.57 -8.54 2.91
N GLY A 110 12.53 -9.19 3.42
CA GLY A 110 12.12 -9.03 4.81
C GLY A 110 10.67 -9.46 5.03
N GLU A 111 10.29 -9.58 6.29
CA GLU A 111 8.91 -9.93 6.67
C GLU A 111 7.93 -8.77 6.48
N THR A 112 8.42 -7.53 6.53
CA THR A 112 7.58 -6.32 6.49
C THR A 112 6.77 -6.17 5.21
N PRO A 113 7.32 -6.37 3.99
CA PRO A 113 6.52 -6.37 2.75
C PRO A 113 5.45 -7.46 2.75
N HIS A 114 5.79 -8.65 3.24
CA HIS A 114 4.83 -9.76 3.36
C HIS A 114 3.72 -9.43 4.34
N MET A 115 4.04 -8.77 5.46
CA MET A 115 3.07 -8.30 6.43
C MET A 115 2.08 -7.31 5.80
N ALA A 116 2.57 -6.30 5.08
CA ALA A 116 1.72 -5.33 4.39
C ALA A 116 0.78 -6.02 3.40
N ALA A 117 1.29 -6.96 2.58
CA ALA A 117 0.48 -7.73 1.64
C ALA A 117 -0.60 -8.57 2.35
N ARG A 118 -0.30 -9.16 3.51
CA ARG A 118 -1.28 -9.93 4.29
C ARG A 118 -2.34 -9.03 4.92
N LEU A 119 -1.95 -7.87 5.44
CA LEU A 119 -2.91 -6.88 5.95
C LEU A 119 -3.85 -6.40 4.85
N GLN A 120 -3.36 -6.20 3.64
CA GLN A 120 -4.19 -5.89 2.48
C GLN A 120 -5.26 -6.97 2.23
N THR A 121 -4.94 -8.25 2.43
CA THR A 121 -5.93 -9.33 2.22
C THR A 121 -7.05 -9.36 3.27
N VAL A 122 -6.80 -8.85 4.47
CA VAL A 122 -7.83 -8.71 5.53
C VAL A 122 -8.66 -7.44 5.36
N ALA A 123 -8.16 -6.45 4.60
CA ALA A 123 -8.86 -5.21 4.36
C ALA A 123 -10.14 -5.42 3.55
N LYS A 124 -11.22 -4.78 3.96
CA LYS A 124 -12.42 -4.62 3.14
C LYS A 124 -12.17 -3.55 2.05
N PRO A 125 -12.98 -3.50 0.98
CA PRO A 125 -12.89 -2.40 0.02
C PRO A 125 -12.95 -1.03 0.72
N ASP A 126 -12.06 -0.11 0.30
CA ASP A 126 -11.84 1.24 0.82
C ASP A 126 -11.36 1.29 2.28
N MET A 127 -10.65 0.27 2.70
CA MET A 127 -10.10 0.18 4.04
C MET A 127 -8.57 0.27 4.00
N VAL A 128 -8.01 1.07 4.91
CA VAL A 128 -6.58 1.12 5.22
C VAL A 128 -6.35 0.33 6.51
N VAL A 129 -5.63 -0.79 6.41
CA VAL A 129 -5.31 -1.66 7.55
C VAL A 129 -3.84 -1.51 7.92
N VAL A 130 -3.57 -1.24 9.18
CA VAL A 130 -2.23 -1.06 9.71
C VAL A 130 -1.87 -2.11 10.76
N ALA A 131 -0.61 -2.53 10.81
CA ALA A 131 -0.09 -3.33 11.90
C ALA A 131 0.04 -2.50 13.19
N ASP A 132 0.03 -3.15 14.34
CA ASP A 132 0.18 -2.47 15.64
C ASP A 132 1.49 -1.68 15.74
N ALA A 133 2.60 -2.22 15.23
CA ALA A 133 3.88 -1.51 15.17
C ALA A 133 3.77 -0.19 14.38
N THR A 134 3.05 -0.20 13.25
CA THR A 134 2.81 1.02 12.46
C THR A 134 1.98 2.02 13.25
N ARG A 135 0.90 1.57 13.89
CA ARG A 135 0.04 2.42 14.72
C ARG A 135 0.81 3.08 15.86
N CYS A 136 1.71 2.33 16.51
CA CYS A 136 2.53 2.86 17.62
C CYS A 136 3.56 3.89 17.17
N LEU A 137 4.08 3.76 15.94
CA LEU A 137 5.11 4.65 15.39
C LEU A 137 4.54 5.81 14.57
N ALA A 138 3.32 5.70 14.09
CA ALA A 138 2.68 6.75 13.30
C ALA A 138 2.13 7.85 14.21
N GLU A 139 2.96 8.84 14.50
CA GLU A 139 2.54 10.03 15.22
C GLU A 139 1.67 10.94 14.32
N GLY A 140 0.55 11.42 14.87
CA GLY A 140 -0.34 12.33 14.14
C GLY A 140 -1.80 12.19 14.56
N PRO A 141 -2.68 12.99 13.96
CA PRO A 141 -4.11 13.03 14.27
C PRO A 141 -4.86 11.88 13.54
N PHE A 142 -4.37 10.65 13.72
CA PHE A 142 -5.03 9.48 13.15
C PHE A 142 -6.04 8.88 14.12
N THR A 143 -7.19 8.49 13.60
CA THR A 143 -8.15 7.67 14.33
C THR A 143 -7.96 6.21 13.94
N TYR A 144 -7.83 5.33 14.94
CA TYR A 144 -7.66 3.91 14.72
C TYR A 144 -8.82 3.12 15.31
N ARG A 145 -9.38 2.22 14.52
CA ARG A 145 -10.40 1.27 14.97
C ARG A 145 -9.80 -0.12 15.03
N ALA A 146 -9.84 -0.77 16.19
CA ALA A 146 -9.34 -2.13 16.34
C ALA A 146 -10.14 -3.10 15.47
N LEU A 147 -9.44 -3.89 14.66
CA LEU A 147 -10.04 -4.96 13.85
C LEU A 147 -9.90 -6.32 14.53
N GLY A 148 -9.02 -6.43 15.53
CA GLY A 148 -8.71 -7.65 16.23
C GLY A 148 -7.40 -8.27 15.83
N THR A 149 -7.26 -9.56 16.12
CA THR A 149 -6.03 -10.31 15.94
C THR A 149 -6.23 -11.39 14.88
N PHE A 150 -5.32 -11.45 13.92
CA PHE A 150 -5.41 -12.32 12.75
C PHE A 150 -4.24 -13.31 12.72
N ARG A 151 -4.53 -14.57 12.38
CA ARG A 151 -3.49 -15.53 11.99
C ARG A 151 -3.20 -15.34 10.52
N LEU A 152 -2.10 -14.68 10.22
CA LEU A 152 -1.68 -14.39 8.84
C LEU A 152 -0.74 -15.49 8.35
N SER A 153 -0.96 -15.97 7.12
CA SER A 153 -0.12 -16.99 6.51
C SER A 153 1.33 -16.52 6.40
N GLY A 154 2.28 -17.33 6.89
CA GLY A 154 3.70 -16.99 6.91
C GLY A 154 4.17 -16.32 8.20
N PHE A 155 3.27 -16.03 9.17
CA PHE A 155 3.62 -15.45 10.46
C PHE A 155 3.31 -16.41 11.59
N PRO A 156 4.32 -16.75 12.45
CA PRO A 156 4.15 -17.73 13.52
C PRO A 156 3.24 -17.23 14.65
N THR A 157 3.22 -15.90 14.86
CA THR A 157 2.41 -15.26 15.90
C THR A 157 1.22 -14.52 15.29
N PRO A 158 0.07 -14.50 15.97
CA PRO A 158 -1.06 -13.69 15.54
C PRO A 158 -0.71 -12.20 15.52
N VAL A 159 -1.22 -11.47 14.53
CA VAL A 159 -0.96 -10.05 14.29
C VAL A 159 -2.19 -9.24 14.64
N THR A 160 -2.03 -8.26 15.52
CA THR A 160 -3.08 -7.30 15.82
C THR A 160 -3.10 -6.20 14.75
N ALA A 161 -4.27 -5.93 14.21
CA ALA A 161 -4.47 -4.99 13.14
C ALA A 161 -5.54 -3.94 13.48
N PHE A 162 -5.39 -2.77 12.90
CA PHE A 162 -6.26 -1.62 13.07
C PHE A 162 -6.63 -1.04 11.71
N GLU A 163 -7.82 -0.49 11.62
CA GLU A 163 -8.20 0.37 10.51
C GLU A 163 -7.80 1.81 10.82
N ALA A 164 -7.10 2.46 9.91
CA ALA A 164 -6.86 3.90 9.95
C ALA A 164 -7.99 4.64 9.20
N VAL A 165 -8.62 5.59 9.89
CA VAL A 165 -9.81 6.30 9.42
C VAL A 165 -9.48 7.77 9.16
#